data_b4dbbedfb3ede62afda8dbc23e35642b
#
_entry.id   b4dbbedfb3ede62afda8dbc23e35642b
#
_cell.length_a   1.000
_cell.length_b   1.000
_cell.length_c   1.000
_cell.angle_alpha   90.00
_cell.angle_beta   90.00
_cell.angle_gamma   90.00
#
_symmetry.space_group_name_H-M   'P 1'
#
loop_
_entity.id
_entity.type
_entity.pdbx_description
1 polymer ?
#
loop_
_entity_poly.entity_id
_entity_poly.type
_entity_poly.pdbx_seq_one_letter_code
_entity_poly.pdbx_strand_id
1 'polypeptide(L)'
;TASGASLSMAITRVSDAGTAANMIPMLTADLQKGVTGTSSKSCIDANGNTVCQVYQITVTNGSKDIGINVKGTMNLASSATNMKWEVLTDATTVKADGAVVAQGTDGVIVANQALAKSGSQDFYLVVWLEETNEAQDKDDAGKTFTGTVTFNGVNADGTESNGITAKFNG
;
A
#
# COMPACT_ATOMS: atom_id res chain seq x y z
N THR A 1 -5.15 -27.92 1.60
CA THR A 1 -4.21 -27.24 0.74
C THR A 1 -4.75 -25.86 0.39
N ALA A 2 -3.98 -24.80 0.64
CA ALA A 2 -4.39 -23.46 0.27
C ALA A 2 -4.51 -23.35 -1.25
N SER A 3 -5.59 -22.78 -1.74
CA SER A 3 -5.82 -22.59 -3.16
C SER A 3 -6.07 -21.12 -3.44
N GLY A 4 -5.33 -20.53 -4.40
CA GLY A 4 -5.54 -19.18 -4.86
C GLY A 4 -6.85 -18.97 -5.61
N ALA A 5 -7.49 -20.06 -6.07
CA ALA A 5 -8.72 -19.98 -6.84
C ALA A 5 -9.92 -19.38 -6.08
N SER A 6 -9.88 -19.42 -4.75
CA SER A 6 -10.94 -18.84 -3.90
C SER A 6 -10.64 -17.43 -3.41
N LEU A 7 -9.47 -16.87 -3.73
CA LEU A 7 -9.11 -15.52 -3.30
C LEU A 7 -9.70 -14.46 -4.23
N SER A 8 -10.12 -13.36 -3.65
CA SER A 8 -10.44 -12.13 -4.36
C SER A 8 -9.79 -10.93 -3.67
N MET A 9 -9.58 -9.86 -4.41
CA MET A 9 -8.92 -8.66 -3.91
C MET A 9 -9.57 -7.42 -4.49
N ALA A 10 -9.78 -6.42 -3.64
CA ALA A 10 -10.22 -5.09 -4.03
C ALA A 10 -9.24 -4.05 -3.50
N ILE A 11 -8.89 -3.07 -4.33
CA ILE A 11 -8.00 -1.97 -3.94
C ILE A 11 -8.71 -0.66 -4.20
N THR A 12 -8.77 0.18 -3.18
CA THR A 12 -9.45 1.49 -3.24
C THR A 12 -8.57 2.56 -2.63
N ARG A 13 -8.44 3.71 -3.30
CA ARG A 13 -7.83 4.88 -2.68
C ARG A 13 -8.77 5.44 -1.63
N VAL A 14 -8.27 5.60 -0.42
CA VAL A 14 -9.06 6.07 0.74
C VAL A 14 -8.55 7.36 1.36
N SER A 15 -7.43 7.90 0.85
CA SER A 15 -6.91 9.19 1.32
C SER A 15 -7.77 10.36 0.87
N ASP A 16 -7.62 11.48 1.57
CA ASP A 16 -8.27 12.73 1.21
C ASP A 16 -7.92 13.16 -0.22
N ALA A 17 -8.65 14.15 -0.68
CA ALA A 17 -8.59 14.67 -2.03
C ALA A 17 -7.16 14.88 -2.55
N GLY A 18 -7.04 14.94 -3.84
CA GLY A 18 -5.80 15.12 -4.56
C GLY A 18 -5.49 13.92 -5.43
N THR A 19 -4.59 14.13 -6.35
CA THR A 19 -4.08 13.07 -7.23
C THR A 19 -2.58 12.93 -7.04
N ALA A 20 -2.02 11.81 -7.44
CA ALA A 20 -0.58 11.61 -7.39
C ALA A 20 0.18 12.66 -8.21
N ALA A 21 -0.41 13.14 -9.31
CA ALA A 21 0.19 14.17 -10.15
C ALA A 21 0.38 15.50 -9.43
N ASN A 22 -0.42 15.78 -8.40
CA ASN A 22 -0.32 16.99 -7.59
C ASN A 22 0.43 16.78 -6.28
N MET A 23 0.97 15.60 -6.08
CA MET A 23 1.67 15.25 -4.85
C MET A 23 3.03 15.94 -4.79
N ILE A 24 3.30 16.64 -3.69
CA ILE A 24 4.60 17.25 -3.46
C ILE A 24 5.47 16.32 -2.61
N PRO A 25 6.81 16.45 -2.71
CA PRO A 25 7.72 15.66 -1.90
C PRO A 25 7.52 15.87 -0.39
N MET A 26 7.77 14.83 0.37
CA MET A 26 7.68 14.83 1.82
C MET A 26 8.84 14.03 2.41
N LEU A 27 9.42 14.52 3.51
CA LEU A 27 10.42 13.74 4.25
C LEU A 27 9.78 12.56 4.95
N THR A 28 10.41 11.40 4.87
CA THR A 28 9.98 10.22 5.61
C THR A 28 9.84 10.52 7.10
N ALA A 29 10.78 11.29 7.67
CA ALA A 29 10.74 11.68 9.07
C ALA A 29 9.47 12.47 9.44
N ASP A 30 8.95 13.28 8.53
CA ASP A 30 7.71 14.01 8.77
C ASP A 30 6.49 13.08 8.68
N LEU A 31 6.50 12.16 7.72
CA LEU A 31 5.44 11.16 7.62
C LEU A 31 5.43 10.23 8.85
N GLN A 32 6.59 9.96 9.44
CA GLN A 32 6.70 9.19 10.69
C GLN A 32 6.06 9.88 11.89
N LYS A 33 5.94 11.20 11.86
CA LYS A 33 5.22 11.97 12.89
C LYS A 33 3.71 11.96 12.68
N GLY A 34 3.28 11.59 11.50
CA GLY A 34 1.87 11.58 11.09
C GLY A 34 1.46 12.87 10.38
N VAL A 35 0.63 12.69 9.35
CA VAL A 35 0.07 13.84 8.61
C VAL A 35 -1.13 14.37 9.41
N THR A 36 -1.09 15.65 9.72
CA THR A 36 -2.20 16.31 10.42
C THR A 36 -3.21 16.82 9.40
N GLY A 37 -4.44 16.38 9.51
CA GLY A 37 -5.54 16.80 8.66
C GLY A 37 -6.87 16.63 9.34
N THR A 38 -7.94 16.89 8.63
CA THR A 38 -9.28 16.85 9.17
C THR A 38 -9.92 15.46 9.14
N SER A 39 -9.34 14.52 8.43
CA SER A 39 -9.84 13.15 8.34
C SER A 39 -8.82 12.14 8.83
N SER A 40 -9.28 10.93 9.10
CA SER A 40 -8.44 9.84 9.59
C SER A 40 -7.45 9.33 8.53
N LYS A 41 -7.70 9.59 7.26
CA LYS A 41 -6.82 9.19 6.15
C LYS A 41 -6.23 10.40 5.45
N SER A 42 -5.87 11.42 6.22
CA SER A 42 -5.37 12.66 5.63
C SER A 42 -3.99 12.47 4.99
N CYS A 43 -3.91 12.90 3.75
CA CYS A 43 -2.67 13.06 3.00
C CYS A 43 -2.48 14.52 2.57
N ILE A 44 -3.14 15.44 3.25
CA ILE A 44 -3.07 16.88 3.00
C ILE A 44 -2.38 17.53 4.19
N ASP A 45 -1.31 18.27 3.93
CA ASP A 45 -0.55 18.95 4.97
C ASP A 45 -1.25 20.23 5.45
N ALA A 46 -0.64 20.92 6.42
CA ALA A 46 -1.20 22.15 6.98
C ALA A 46 -1.34 23.29 5.96
N ASN A 47 -0.64 23.22 4.84
CA ASN A 47 -0.69 24.21 3.77
C ASN A 47 -1.68 23.83 2.66
N GLY A 48 -2.38 22.71 2.79
CA GLY A 48 -3.35 22.26 1.80
C GLY A 48 -2.75 21.46 0.65
N ASN A 49 -1.49 21.04 0.74
CA ASN A 49 -0.82 20.28 -0.31
C ASN A 49 -1.03 18.78 -0.12
N THR A 50 -1.21 18.06 -1.23
CA THR A 50 -1.22 16.60 -1.22
C THR A 50 0.20 16.08 -1.05
N VAL A 51 0.46 15.29 -0.02
CA VAL A 51 1.80 14.80 0.32
C VAL A 51 1.92 13.27 0.28
N CYS A 52 0.81 12.56 0.18
CA CYS A 52 0.80 11.10 0.08
C CYS A 52 -0.50 10.60 -0.54
N GLN A 53 -0.59 9.29 -0.74
CA GLN A 53 -1.82 8.59 -1.11
C GLN A 53 -1.94 7.35 -0.24
N VAL A 54 -3.15 7.04 0.21
CA VAL A 54 -3.43 5.83 1.00
C VAL A 54 -4.38 4.93 0.23
N TYR A 55 -4.04 3.65 0.16
CA TYR A 55 -4.84 2.62 -0.49
C TYR A 55 -5.25 1.58 0.52
N GLN A 56 -6.51 1.19 0.47
CA GLN A 56 -7.04 0.06 1.21
C GLN A 56 -7.07 -1.16 0.30
N ILE A 57 -6.48 -2.25 0.76
CA ILE A 57 -6.51 -3.54 0.09
C ILE A 57 -7.37 -4.46 0.92
N THR A 58 -8.42 -5.01 0.32
CA THR A 58 -9.27 -6.02 0.96
C THR A 58 -9.05 -7.34 0.25
N VAL A 59 -8.54 -8.35 0.96
CA VAL A 59 -8.38 -9.70 0.45
C VAL A 59 -9.43 -10.60 1.11
N THR A 60 -10.10 -11.42 0.30
CA THR A 60 -11.22 -12.24 0.75
C THR A 60 -10.99 -13.70 0.39
N ASN A 61 -11.23 -14.58 1.36
CA ASN A 61 -11.32 -16.02 1.12
C ASN A 61 -12.75 -16.35 0.72
N GLY A 62 -12.96 -16.67 -0.55
CA GLY A 62 -14.27 -17.05 -1.07
C GLY A 62 -14.69 -18.48 -0.75
N SER A 63 -13.82 -19.29 -0.15
CA SER A 63 -14.19 -20.65 0.26
C SER A 63 -15.15 -20.62 1.45
N LYS A 64 -16.22 -21.37 1.35
CA LYS A 64 -17.19 -21.54 2.43
C LYS A 64 -16.83 -22.69 3.39
N ASP A 65 -15.84 -23.49 3.00
CA ASP A 65 -15.56 -24.75 3.66
C ASP A 65 -14.26 -24.71 4.47
N ILE A 66 -13.25 -23.99 3.98
CA ILE A 66 -11.90 -23.98 4.61
C ILE A 66 -11.37 -22.58 4.79
N GLY A 67 -10.62 -22.39 5.87
CA GLY A 67 -9.75 -21.22 6.04
C GLY A 67 -8.43 -21.40 5.29
N ILE A 68 -7.77 -20.32 4.97
CA ILE A 68 -6.46 -20.30 4.32
C ILE A 68 -5.56 -19.27 4.98
N ASN A 69 -4.26 -19.48 4.85
CA ASN A 69 -3.27 -18.46 5.19
C ASN A 69 -2.75 -17.84 3.89
N VAL A 70 -2.49 -16.54 3.91
CA VAL A 70 -2.01 -15.81 2.73
C VAL A 70 -0.79 -14.97 3.06
N LYS A 71 0.06 -14.76 2.05
CA LYS A 71 1.17 -13.81 2.07
C LYS A 71 0.87 -12.73 1.02
N GLY A 72 1.00 -11.48 1.42
CA GLY A 72 0.83 -10.34 0.53
C GLY A 72 2.15 -9.63 0.26
N THR A 73 2.37 -9.29 -0.99
CA THR A 73 3.54 -8.52 -1.43
C THR A 73 3.11 -7.41 -2.38
N MET A 74 3.93 -6.38 -2.51
CA MET A 74 3.70 -5.28 -3.44
C MET A 74 5.00 -4.83 -4.06
N ASN A 75 4.93 -4.48 -5.35
CA ASN A 75 6.00 -3.79 -6.07
C ASN A 75 5.45 -2.46 -6.60
N LEU A 76 6.16 -1.37 -6.31
CA LEU A 76 5.80 -0.04 -6.75
C LEU A 76 6.69 0.35 -7.92
N ALA A 77 6.09 0.67 -9.06
CA ALA A 77 6.76 1.23 -10.22
C ALA A 77 6.35 2.69 -10.40
N SER A 78 7.30 3.57 -10.70
CA SER A 78 7.03 4.99 -10.88
C SER A 78 7.94 5.60 -11.94
N SER A 79 7.43 6.63 -12.61
CA SER A 79 8.24 7.48 -13.48
C SER A 79 9.01 8.55 -12.71
N ALA A 80 8.67 8.82 -11.46
CA ALA A 80 9.49 9.60 -10.54
C ALA A 80 10.60 8.75 -9.94
N THR A 81 11.65 9.36 -9.37
CA THR A 81 12.81 8.61 -8.91
C THR A 81 12.77 8.20 -7.45
N ASN A 82 12.03 8.84 -6.60
CA ASN A 82 12.12 8.65 -5.15
C ASN A 82 10.78 8.29 -4.51
N MET A 83 9.95 7.52 -5.21
CA MET A 83 8.71 7.02 -4.63
C MET A 83 8.99 5.93 -3.61
N LYS A 84 8.26 5.98 -2.51
CA LYS A 84 8.34 5.01 -1.41
C LYS A 84 6.95 4.62 -0.96
N TRP A 85 6.86 3.50 -0.28
CA TRP A 85 5.62 3.03 0.30
C TRP A 85 5.87 2.26 1.58
N GLU A 86 4.84 2.10 2.36
CA GLU A 86 4.90 1.28 3.56
C GLU A 86 3.50 0.85 3.97
N VAL A 87 3.44 -0.22 4.76
CA VAL A 87 2.18 -0.70 5.35
C VAL A 87 1.89 0.13 6.60
N LEU A 88 0.68 0.68 6.69
CA LEU A 88 0.24 1.37 7.90
C LEU A 88 -0.18 0.36 8.96
N THR A 89 0.35 0.47 10.16
CA THR A 89 -0.04 -0.37 11.30
C THR A 89 -1.33 0.12 11.93
N ASP A 90 -1.63 1.41 11.80
CA ASP A 90 -2.88 2.01 12.27
C ASP A 90 -3.74 2.39 11.07
N ALA A 91 -4.95 1.82 11.01
CA ALA A 91 -5.89 2.10 9.94
C ALA A 91 -6.52 3.51 10.04
N THR A 92 -6.36 4.20 11.16
CA THR A 92 -7.01 5.49 11.41
C THR A 92 -6.09 6.70 11.22
N THR A 93 -4.78 6.51 11.34
CA THR A 93 -3.81 7.60 11.24
C THR A 93 -2.81 7.33 10.12
N VAL A 94 -2.56 8.32 9.28
CA VAL A 94 -1.53 8.22 8.24
C VAL A 94 -0.19 8.57 8.87
N LYS A 95 0.54 7.54 9.25
CA LYS A 95 1.82 7.65 9.93
C LYS A 95 2.71 6.50 9.48
N ALA A 96 3.87 6.82 8.93
CA ALA A 96 4.84 5.83 8.51
C ALA A 96 5.60 5.30 9.72
N ASP A 97 5.10 4.23 10.32
CA ASP A 97 5.68 3.62 11.52
C ASP A 97 6.17 2.18 11.29
N GLY A 98 6.14 1.72 10.07
CA GLY A 98 6.64 0.42 9.65
C GLY A 98 7.96 0.51 8.88
N ALA A 99 8.20 -0.48 8.03
CA ALA A 99 9.39 -0.56 7.20
C ALA A 99 9.16 0.14 5.86
N VAL A 100 9.98 1.13 5.56
CA VAL A 100 9.92 1.85 4.29
C VAL A 100 10.45 0.98 3.16
N VAL A 101 9.71 0.92 2.05
CA VAL A 101 10.09 0.18 0.84
C VAL A 101 10.26 1.16 -0.32
N ALA A 102 11.39 1.07 -1.00
CA ALA A 102 11.66 1.88 -2.19
C ALA A 102 10.94 1.30 -3.42
N GLN A 103 10.61 2.18 -4.37
CA GLN A 103 10.10 1.74 -5.67
C GLN A 103 11.07 0.77 -6.34
N GLY A 104 10.53 -0.15 -7.13
CA GLY A 104 11.31 -1.17 -7.83
C GLY A 104 11.78 -2.34 -6.96
N THR A 105 11.46 -2.31 -5.65
CA THR A 105 11.80 -3.39 -4.72
C THR A 105 10.53 -4.08 -4.26
N ASP A 106 10.53 -5.41 -4.24
CA ASP A 106 9.40 -6.16 -3.69
C ASP A 106 9.37 -5.98 -2.17
N GLY A 107 8.21 -5.62 -1.65
CA GLY A 107 7.98 -5.47 -0.21
C GLY A 107 6.89 -6.39 0.28
N VAL A 108 6.97 -6.82 1.53
CA VAL A 108 5.99 -7.69 2.16
C VAL A 108 4.91 -6.82 2.82
N ILE A 109 3.64 -7.03 2.43
CA ILE A 109 2.48 -6.43 3.09
C ILE A 109 2.21 -7.19 4.39
N VAL A 110 2.14 -8.51 4.28
CA VAL A 110 1.97 -9.42 5.40
C VAL A 110 2.62 -10.75 5.06
N ALA A 111 3.37 -11.30 6.02
CA ALA A 111 4.10 -12.56 5.79
C ALA A 111 3.17 -13.78 5.86
N ASN A 112 2.20 -13.74 6.76
CA ASN A 112 1.26 -14.83 6.96
C ASN A 112 0.00 -14.30 7.66
N GLN A 113 -1.11 -14.26 6.94
CA GLN A 113 -2.41 -13.82 7.46
C GLN A 113 -3.43 -14.94 7.32
N ALA A 114 -4.01 -15.33 8.44
CA ALA A 114 -5.11 -16.30 8.44
C ALA A 114 -6.39 -15.61 7.95
N LEU A 115 -7.04 -16.23 6.98
CA LEU A 115 -8.36 -15.86 6.50
C LEU A 115 -9.31 -17.01 6.80
N ALA A 116 -10.29 -16.77 7.67
CA ALA A 116 -11.35 -17.75 7.93
C ALA A 116 -12.14 -18.02 6.65
N LYS A 117 -12.86 -19.13 6.63
CA LYS A 117 -13.84 -19.40 5.55
C LYS A 117 -14.78 -18.22 5.39
N SER A 118 -14.97 -17.76 4.16
CA SER A 118 -15.74 -16.56 3.81
C SER A 118 -15.25 -15.26 4.48
N GLY A 119 -14.05 -15.28 5.06
CA GLY A 119 -13.49 -14.14 5.77
C GLY A 119 -12.66 -13.24 4.88
N SER A 120 -12.47 -12.00 5.33
CA SER A 120 -11.62 -11.02 4.65
C SER A 120 -10.76 -10.25 5.63
N GLN A 121 -9.72 -9.60 5.10
CA GLN A 121 -8.80 -8.78 5.86
C GLN A 121 -8.45 -7.53 5.06
N ASP A 122 -8.42 -6.39 5.73
CA ASP A 122 -8.03 -5.12 5.15
C ASP A 122 -6.58 -4.80 5.52
N PHE A 123 -5.87 -4.22 4.55
CA PHE A 123 -4.53 -3.67 4.71
C PHE A 123 -4.50 -2.26 4.14
N TYR A 124 -3.69 -1.40 4.72
CA TYR A 124 -3.57 -0.01 4.28
C TYR A 124 -2.12 0.27 3.91
N LEU A 125 -1.91 0.84 2.72
CA LEU A 125 -0.59 1.23 2.23
C LEU A 125 -0.55 2.74 2.04
N VAL A 126 0.52 3.37 2.49
CA VAL A 126 0.81 4.77 2.17
C VAL A 126 1.91 4.84 1.13
N VAL A 127 1.71 5.70 0.13
CA VAL A 127 2.68 5.95 -0.95
C VAL A 127 3.00 7.44 -0.93
N TRP A 128 4.29 7.78 -1.00
CA TRP A 128 4.73 9.18 -1.04
C TRP A 128 5.98 9.34 -1.90
N LEU A 129 6.27 10.59 -2.25
CA LEU A 129 7.48 10.98 -2.94
C LEU A 129 8.46 11.51 -1.89
N GLU A 130 9.61 10.85 -1.73
CA GLU A 130 10.61 11.26 -0.75
C GLU A 130 11.26 12.58 -1.14
N GLU A 131 11.37 13.51 -0.21
CA GLU A 131 12.13 14.73 -0.39
C GLU A 131 13.61 14.47 -0.20
N THR A 132 14.42 14.93 -1.16
CA THR A 132 15.86 14.67 -1.19
C THR A 132 16.70 15.86 -0.77
N ASN A 133 16.10 16.97 -0.34
CA ASN A 133 16.76 18.25 -0.06
C ASN A 133 17.46 18.89 -1.26
N GLU A 134 17.28 18.35 -2.44
CA GLU A 134 17.68 18.98 -3.69
C GLU A 134 16.51 19.77 -4.25
N ALA A 135 16.79 20.75 -5.10
CA ALA A 135 15.74 21.45 -5.80
C ALA A 135 14.87 20.42 -6.51
N GLN A 136 13.57 20.47 -6.26
CA GLN A 136 12.64 19.57 -6.91
C GLN A 136 12.79 19.74 -8.43
N ASP A 137 13.16 18.65 -9.09
CA ASP A 137 13.24 18.67 -10.54
C ASP A 137 11.83 18.80 -11.10
N LYS A 138 11.67 19.69 -12.08
CA LYS A 138 10.43 19.78 -12.85
C LYS A 138 10.02 18.43 -13.46
N ASP A 139 10.98 17.51 -13.62
CA ASP A 139 10.71 16.16 -14.11
C ASP A 139 9.95 15.29 -13.10
N ASP A 140 9.93 15.65 -11.82
CA ASP A 140 9.12 14.96 -10.80
C ASP A 140 7.68 15.46 -10.75
N ALA A 141 7.38 16.61 -11.34
CA ALA A 141 6.02 17.13 -11.41
C ALA A 141 5.18 16.35 -12.43
N GLY A 142 3.97 15.98 -12.04
CA GLY A 142 3.05 15.24 -12.92
C GLY A 142 3.38 13.77 -13.12
N LYS A 143 4.34 13.23 -12.38
CA LYS A 143 4.69 11.81 -12.45
C LYS A 143 3.65 10.95 -11.76
N THR A 144 3.51 9.73 -12.24
CA THR A 144 2.54 8.75 -11.76
C THR A 144 3.24 7.49 -11.26
N PHE A 145 2.50 6.64 -10.58
CA PHE A 145 2.99 5.35 -10.13
C PHE A 145 1.95 4.26 -10.35
N THR A 146 2.42 3.02 -10.39
CA THR A 146 1.58 1.81 -10.41
C THR A 146 2.06 0.86 -9.32
N GLY A 147 1.15 0.44 -8.44
CA GLY A 147 1.42 -0.62 -7.47
C GLY A 147 0.86 -1.94 -8.00
N THR A 148 1.66 -3.00 -7.92
CA THR A 148 1.23 -4.37 -8.23
C THR A 148 1.22 -5.18 -6.95
N VAL A 149 0.03 -5.60 -6.52
CA VAL A 149 -0.20 -6.33 -5.28
C VAL A 149 -0.49 -7.78 -5.59
N THR A 150 0.17 -8.69 -4.91
CA THR A 150 -0.02 -10.14 -5.05
C THR A 150 -0.28 -10.76 -3.70
N PHE A 151 -1.32 -11.59 -3.61
CA PHE A 151 -1.59 -12.43 -2.44
C PHE A 151 -1.54 -13.89 -2.87
N ASN A 152 -0.66 -14.65 -2.23
CA ASN A 152 -0.50 -16.10 -2.45
C ASN A 152 -0.97 -16.85 -1.21
N GLY A 153 -1.50 -18.07 -1.41
CA GLY A 153 -1.75 -18.98 -0.31
C GLY A 153 -0.44 -19.48 0.30
N VAL A 154 -0.43 -19.68 1.61
CA VAL A 154 0.72 -20.24 2.33
C VAL A 154 0.32 -21.59 2.90
N ASN A 155 1.06 -22.65 2.51
CA ASN A 155 0.84 -24.00 3.00
C ASN A 155 1.50 -24.20 4.36
N ALA A 156 1.11 -25.26 5.07
CA ALA A 156 1.64 -25.55 6.40
C ALA A 156 3.16 -25.76 6.42
N ASP A 157 3.75 -26.21 5.30
CA ASP A 157 5.20 -26.39 5.14
C ASP A 157 5.94 -25.09 4.73
N GLY A 158 5.23 -23.98 4.64
CA GLY A 158 5.78 -22.68 4.24
C GLY A 158 5.86 -22.45 2.75
N THR A 159 5.52 -23.42 1.91
CA THR A 159 5.47 -23.21 0.46
C THR A 159 4.27 -22.35 0.09
N GLU A 160 4.39 -21.59 -1.01
CA GLU A 160 3.33 -20.72 -1.49
C GLU A 160 2.63 -21.36 -2.68
N SER A 161 1.31 -21.23 -2.74
CA SER A 161 0.51 -21.57 -3.91
C SER A 161 0.24 -20.32 -4.73
N ASN A 162 -0.12 -20.51 -6.01
CA ASN A 162 -0.50 -19.38 -6.85
C ASN A 162 -1.69 -18.64 -6.24
N GLY A 163 -1.64 -17.33 -6.34
CA GLY A 163 -2.64 -16.44 -5.79
C GLY A 163 -3.23 -15.52 -6.83
N ILE A 164 -3.54 -14.32 -6.41
CA ILE A 164 -4.13 -13.28 -7.25
C ILE A 164 -3.25 -12.05 -7.24
N THR A 165 -3.32 -11.31 -8.35
CA THR A 165 -2.59 -10.05 -8.53
C THR A 165 -3.58 -8.98 -8.97
N ALA A 166 -3.44 -7.79 -8.39
CA ALA A 166 -4.20 -6.61 -8.78
C ALA A 166 -3.28 -5.40 -8.80
N LYS A 167 -3.66 -4.39 -9.59
CA LYS A 167 -2.88 -3.15 -9.73
C LYS A 167 -3.70 -1.96 -9.28
N PHE A 168 -3.01 -0.95 -8.77
CA PHE A 168 -3.57 0.37 -8.55
C PHE A 168 -2.67 1.43 -9.15
N ASN A 169 -3.26 2.54 -9.56
CA ASN A 169 -2.55 3.66 -10.19
C ASN A 169 -2.76 4.93 -9.38
N GLY A 170 -1.69 5.71 -9.31
CA GLY A 170 -1.73 7.02 -8.71
C GLY A 170 -1.30 8.11 -9.65
#